data_36be5f78533d77d7707795de31214cea
#
_entry.id   36be5f78533d77d7707795de31214cea
#
_cell.length_a   1.000
_cell.length_b   1.000
_cell.length_c   1.000
_cell.angle_alpha   90.00
_cell.angle_beta   90.00
_cell.angle_gamma   90.00
#
_symmetry.space_group_name_H-M   'P 1'
#
loop_
_entity.id
_entity.type
_entity.pdbx_description
1 polymer ?
#
loop_
_entity_poly.entity_id
_entity_poly.type
_entity_poly.pdbx_seq_one_letter_code
_entity_poly.pdbx_strand_id
1 'polypeptide(L)'
;MATTFVAVQPDSAEQGVRIDKEKYDAMRDAILEALKMCGPMSFMELSVAVDNRLKGIFEGSVLWYFTTVKLDLEASGEIRRIPKSRPRMIEIV
;
A
#
# COMPACT_ATOMS: atom_id res chain seq x y z
N MET A 1 -8.68 -5.78 -21.48
CA MET A 1 -7.22 -5.73 -21.55
C MET A 1 -6.66 -5.11 -20.28
N ALA A 2 -5.73 -5.77 -19.64
CA ALA A 2 -5.17 -5.25 -18.40
C ALA A 2 -4.30 -4.02 -18.69
N THR A 3 -4.48 -2.98 -17.88
CA THR A 3 -3.68 -1.76 -18.00
C THR A 3 -2.48 -1.87 -17.07
N THR A 4 -1.30 -1.64 -17.62
CA THR A 4 -0.09 -1.64 -16.81
C THR A 4 0.05 -0.28 -16.13
N PHE A 5 0.28 -0.30 -14.84
CA PHE A 5 0.48 0.90 -14.05
C PHE A 5 1.92 0.95 -13.54
N VAL A 6 2.53 2.11 -13.57
CA VAL A 6 3.89 2.30 -13.04
C VAL A 6 3.80 3.04 -11.72
N ALA A 7 4.16 2.35 -10.64
CA ALA A 7 4.15 2.94 -9.31
C ALA A 7 5.33 3.89 -9.14
N VAL A 8 5.09 5.04 -8.50
CA VAL A 8 6.12 6.03 -8.23
C VAL A 8 6.76 5.74 -6.88
N GLN A 9 8.06 5.51 -6.88
CA GLN A 9 8.84 5.26 -5.66
C GLN A 9 9.98 6.26 -5.57
N PRO A 10 10.19 6.88 -4.39
CA PRO A 10 11.19 7.95 -4.25
C PRO A 10 12.62 7.55 -4.62
N ASP A 11 13.00 6.32 -4.28
CA ASP A 11 14.37 5.85 -4.47
C ASP A 11 14.59 5.08 -5.77
N SER A 12 13.58 4.94 -6.59
CA SER A 12 13.70 4.26 -7.89
C SER A 12 12.89 4.98 -8.97
N ALA A 13 12.92 6.30 -8.92
CA ALA A 13 12.14 7.16 -9.82
C ALA A 13 12.40 6.92 -11.30
N GLU A 14 13.62 6.48 -11.64
CA GLU A 14 13.97 6.27 -13.04
C GLU A 14 13.41 4.99 -13.63
N GLN A 15 13.21 3.99 -12.80
CA GLN A 15 12.81 2.68 -13.26
C GLN A 15 11.33 2.40 -13.03
N GLY A 16 10.80 2.84 -11.88
CA GLY A 16 9.46 2.51 -11.48
C GLY A 16 9.25 1.01 -11.35
N VAL A 17 8.11 0.63 -10.84
CA VAL A 17 7.71 -0.78 -10.77
C VAL A 17 6.42 -0.94 -11.54
N ARG A 18 6.42 -1.84 -12.53
CA ARG A 18 5.23 -2.09 -13.31
C ARG A 18 4.32 -3.05 -12.56
N ILE A 19 3.10 -2.61 -12.33
CA ILE A 19 2.09 -3.38 -11.61
C ILE A 19 0.82 -3.38 -12.45
N ASP A 20 0.14 -4.53 -12.48
CA ASP A 20 -1.18 -4.62 -13.09
C ASP A 20 -2.12 -3.65 -12.36
N LYS A 21 -2.86 -2.84 -13.13
CA LYS A 21 -3.73 -1.82 -12.56
C LYS A 21 -4.77 -2.41 -11.61
N GLU A 22 -5.34 -3.57 -11.96
CA GLU A 22 -6.32 -4.23 -11.09
C GLU A 22 -5.72 -4.62 -9.75
N LYS A 23 -4.49 -5.12 -9.75
CA LYS A 23 -3.78 -5.47 -8.52
C LYS A 23 -3.42 -4.23 -7.72
N TYR A 24 -3.00 -3.17 -8.40
CA TYR A 24 -2.71 -1.90 -7.75
C TYR A 24 -3.95 -1.36 -7.04
N ASP A 25 -5.08 -1.31 -7.77
CA ASP A 25 -6.33 -0.79 -7.22
C ASP A 25 -6.82 -1.63 -6.05
N ALA A 26 -6.76 -2.96 -6.16
CA ALA A 26 -7.16 -3.85 -5.07
C ALA A 26 -6.32 -3.63 -3.82
N MET A 27 -5.00 -3.51 -3.99
CA MET A 27 -4.09 -3.26 -2.88
C MET A 27 -4.32 -1.88 -2.27
N ARG A 28 -4.47 -0.86 -3.10
CA ARG A 28 -4.76 0.50 -2.65
C ARG A 28 -6.04 0.54 -1.83
N ASP A 29 -7.10 -0.06 -2.34
CA ASP A 29 -8.38 -0.10 -1.64
C ASP A 29 -8.27 -0.80 -0.29
N ALA A 30 -7.55 -1.92 -0.24
CA ALA A 30 -7.35 -2.66 1.01
C ALA A 30 -6.61 -1.81 2.04
N ILE A 31 -5.56 -1.10 1.63
CA ILE A 31 -4.79 -0.22 2.52
C ILE A 31 -5.65 0.92 3.04
N LEU A 32 -6.33 1.62 2.14
CA LEU A 32 -7.14 2.78 2.52
C LEU A 32 -8.33 2.40 3.38
N GLU A 33 -9.00 1.30 3.07
CA GLU A 33 -10.13 0.83 3.87
C GLU A 33 -9.69 0.41 5.27
N ALA A 34 -8.57 -0.30 5.39
CA ALA A 34 -8.06 -0.68 6.70
C ALA A 34 -7.78 0.55 7.57
N LEU A 35 -7.17 1.58 6.98
CA LEU A 35 -6.88 2.81 7.70
C LEU A 35 -8.14 3.61 8.04
N LYS A 36 -9.16 3.57 7.17
CA LYS A 36 -10.43 4.24 7.44
C LYS A 36 -11.17 3.57 8.59
N MET A 37 -11.17 2.25 8.63
CA MET A 37 -11.92 1.50 9.64
C MET A 37 -11.24 1.49 11.00
N CYS A 38 -9.92 1.35 11.01
CA CYS A 38 -9.16 1.17 12.25
C CYS A 38 -8.42 2.44 12.69
N GLY A 39 -8.33 3.44 11.83
CA GLY A 39 -7.52 4.62 12.10
C GLY A 39 -6.04 4.34 11.88
N PRO A 40 -5.15 5.16 12.44
CA PRO A 40 -3.71 4.97 12.28
C PRO A 40 -3.27 3.57 12.71
N MET A 41 -2.40 2.95 11.91
CA MET A 41 -1.90 1.60 12.16
C MET A 41 -0.40 1.56 11.93
N SER A 42 0.29 0.67 12.68
CA SER A 42 1.70 0.41 12.42
C SER A 42 1.84 -0.34 11.09
N PHE A 43 3.07 -0.38 10.56
CA PHE A 43 3.35 -1.14 9.34
C PHE A 43 2.91 -2.60 9.51
N MET A 44 3.27 -3.21 10.64
CA MET A 44 2.93 -4.61 10.91
C MET A 44 1.41 -4.83 10.96
N GLU A 45 0.70 -3.99 11.70
CA GLU A 45 -0.74 -4.09 11.82
C GLU A 45 -1.43 -3.91 10.47
N LEU A 46 -0.98 -2.92 9.70
CA LEU A 46 -1.53 -2.66 8.38
C LEU A 46 -1.27 -3.82 7.42
N SER A 47 -0.07 -4.39 7.45
CA SER A 47 0.27 -5.53 6.59
C SER A 47 -0.62 -6.74 6.90
N VAL A 48 -0.89 -7.01 8.17
CA VAL A 48 -1.77 -8.10 8.58
C VAL A 48 -3.21 -7.85 8.13
N ALA A 49 -3.70 -6.62 8.32
CA ALA A 49 -5.05 -6.26 7.90
C ALA A 49 -5.25 -6.40 6.39
N VAL A 50 -4.26 -5.97 5.62
CA VAL A 50 -4.30 -6.08 4.16
C VAL A 50 -4.23 -7.55 3.72
N ASP A 51 -3.34 -8.33 4.34
CA ASP A 51 -3.22 -9.75 4.04
C ASP A 51 -4.56 -10.48 4.28
N ASN A 52 -5.21 -10.18 5.40
CA ASN A 52 -6.51 -10.78 5.72
C ASN A 52 -7.58 -10.44 4.70
N ARG A 53 -7.57 -9.23 4.16
CA ARG A 53 -8.54 -8.81 3.16
C ARG A 53 -8.32 -9.45 1.80
N LEU A 54 -7.06 -9.68 1.43
CA LEU A 54 -6.69 -10.15 0.09
C LEU A 54 -6.36 -11.63 0.03
N LYS A 55 -6.30 -12.29 1.16
CA LYS A 55 -5.95 -13.70 1.25
C LYS A 55 -6.93 -14.55 0.44
N GLY A 56 -6.38 -15.36 -0.44
CA GLY A 56 -7.19 -16.27 -1.27
C GLY A 56 -7.77 -15.66 -2.53
N ILE A 57 -7.70 -14.32 -2.69
CA ILE A 57 -8.24 -13.65 -3.87
C ILE A 57 -7.18 -12.85 -4.64
N PHE A 58 -6.04 -12.60 -4.02
CA PHE A 58 -4.97 -11.83 -4.64
C PHE A 58 -3.89 -12.76 -5.14
N GLU A 59 -3.57 -12.70 -6.43
CA GLU A 59 -2.49 -13.49 -7.01
C GLU A 59 -1.15 -12.78 -6.82
N GLY A 60 -0.16 -13.54 -6.35
CA GLY A 60 1.18 -13.03 -6.13
C GLY A 60 1.46 -12.75 -4.66
N SER A 61 2.61 -12.15 -4.40
CA SER A 61 3.02 -11.84 -3.03
C SER A 61 2.29 -10.61 -2.51
N VAL A 62 1.39 -10.82 -1.56
CA VAL A 62 0.66 -9.72 -0.91
C VAL A 62 1.66 -8.75 -0.29
N LEU A 63 2.69 -9.26 0.39
CA LEU A 63 3.67 -8.39 1.05
C LEU A 63 4.44 -7.52 0.05
N TRP A 64 4.84 -8.09 -1.08
CA TRP A 64 5.56 -7.33 -2.10
C TRP A 64 4.69 -6.21 -2.67
N TYR A 65 3.46 -6.54 -3.06
CA TYR A 65 2.53 -5.56 -3.60
C TYR A 65 2.14 -4.51 -2.55
N PHE A 66 1.94 -4.95 -1.30
CA PHE A 66 1.64 -4.06 -0.21
C PHE A 66 2.74 -3.02 -0.02
N THR A 67 3.99 -3.46 0.06
CA THR A 67 5.13 -2.55 0.24
C THR A 67 5.25 -1.58 -0.91
N THR A 68 5.13 -2.09 -2.13
CA THR A 68 5.26 -1.28 -3.35
C THR A 68 4.15 -0.22 -3.44
N VAL A 69 2.90 -0.63 -3.26
CA VAL A 69 1.76 0.29 -3.36
C VAL A 69 1.76 1.28 -2.19
N LYS A 70 2.12 0.83 -0.99
CA LYS A 70 2.24 1.70 0.18
C LYS A 70 3.22 2.84 -0.09
N LEU A 71 4.39 2.53 -0.63
CA LEU A 71 5.38 3.55 -0.96
C LEU A 71 4.85 4.53 -2.01
N ASP A 72 4.12 4.03 -2.99
CA ASP A 72 3.50 4.88 -4.00
C ASP A 72 2.45 5.81 -3.39
N LEU A 73 1.63 5.31 -2.49
CA LEU A 73 0.62 6.12 -1.81
C LEU A 73 1.25 7.19 -0.92
N GLU A 74 2.37 6.87 -0.28
CA GLU A 74 3.13 7.87 0.48
C GLU A 74 3.69 8.94 -0.44
N ALA A 75 4.24 8.54 -1.58
CA ALA A 75 4.82 9.47 -2.54
C ALA A 75 3.77 10.39 -3.16
N SER A 76 2.55 9.89 -3.38
CA SER A 76 1.45 10.68 -3.93
C SER A 76 0.72 11.52 -2.88
N GLY A 77 1.01 11.33 -1.60
CA GLY A 77 0.40 12.11 -0.53
C GLY A 77 -0.95 11.60 -0.06
N GLU A 78 -1.35 10.40 -0.43
CA GLU A 78 -2.63 9.83 0.03
C GLU A 78 -2.54 9.27 1.44
N ILE A 79 -1.37 8.77 1.84
CA ILE A 79 -1.10 8.34 3.21
C ILE A 79 0.23 8.93 3.67
N ARG A 80 0.47 8.93 4.97
CA ARG A 80 1.71 9.44 5.53
C ARG A 80 2.11 8.66 6.77
N ARG A 81 3.40 8.71 7.11
CA ARG A 81 3.89 8.19 8.37
C ARG A 81 3.78 9.29 9.43
N ILE A 82 3.24 8.93 10.59
CA ILE A 82 3.10 9.90 11.69
C ILE A 82 4.48 10.08 12.32
N PRO A 83 5.04 11.31 12.33
CA PRO A 83 6.35 11.55 12.91
C PRO A 83 6.33 11.33 14.42
N LYS A 84 7.45 10.84 14.96
CA LYS A 84 7.66 10.63 16.40
C LYS A 84 6.75 9.58 17.04
N SER A 85 5.99 8.82 16.27
CA SER A 85 5.22 7.72 16.84
C SER A 85 6.09 6.48 17.02
N ARG A 86 5.79 5.67 18.04
CA ARG A 86 6.50 4.42 18.33
C ARG A 86 5.50 3.34 18.72
N PRO A 87 5.35 2.24 17.93
CA PRO A 87 5.96 2.07 16.62
C PRO A 87 5.48 3.12 15.64
N ARG A 88 6.19 3.22 14.50
CA ARG A 88 5.85 4.23 13.51
C ARG A 88 4.49 3.92 12.89
N MET A 89 3.56 4.84 13.04
CA MET A 89 2.19 4.68 12.57
C MET A 89 1.98 5.31 11.19
N ILE A 90 1.01 4.78 10.47
CA ILE A 90 0.63 5.24 9.13
C ILE A 90 -0.83 5.69 9.20
N GLU A 91 -1.13 6.81 8.57
CA GLU A 91 -2.51 7.32 8.52
C GLU A 91 -2.85 7.87 7.14
N ILE A 92 -4.15 8.04 6.87
CA ILE A 92 -4.61 8.73 5.67
C ILE A 92 -4.42 10.22 5.88
N VAL A 93 -3.92 10.90 4.86
CA VAL A 93 -3.74 12.35 4.90
C VAL A 93 -5.08 13.10 4.97
#